data_d300f509cc0f509ce5164536c27a2c92
#
_entry.id   d300f509cc0f509ce5164536c27a2c92
#
_cell.length_a   1.000
_cell.length_b   1.000
_cell.length_c   1.000
_cell.angle_alpha   90.00
_cell.angle_beta   90.00
_cell.angle_gamma   90.00
#
_symmetry.space_group_name_H-M   'P 1'
#
loop_
_entity.id
_entity.type
_entity.pdbx_description
1 polymer ?
#
loop_
_entity_poly.entity_id
_entity_poly.type
_entity_poly.pdbx_seq_one_letter_code
_entity_poly.pdbx_strand_id
1 'polypeptide(L)'
;MELKDKLPNLYKNIDETLESAKLILSEAVPNTQTLFHTPVVSTIHENKIVSRVMVLREFNFDNKILRFHTDNRAAKIDNITKNSSSTVIGYDPDLKIQIKMQGHTEVHIDDEVAKMAWNESTPRSKKCYSVKGGSTKEIGDPQAVSYTHLTLPTTPYV
;
A
#
# COMPACT_ATOMS: atom_id res chain seq x y z
N MET A 1 12.30 0.50 -22.08
CA MET A 1 12.38 1.96 -21.91
C MET A 1 12.09 2.24 -20.44
N GLU A 2 13.02 2.82 -19.75
CA GLU A 2 12.90 3.13 -18.34
C GLU A 2 11.85 4.21 -18.09
N LEU A 3 11.27 4.24 -16.89
CA LEU A 3 10.26 5.25 -16.52
C LEU A 3 10.76 6.67 -16.75
N LYS A 4 12.03 6.92 -16.45
CA LYS A 4 12.68 8.21 -16.65
C LYS A 4 12.64 8.69 -18.11
N ASP A 5 12.76 7.77 -19.08
CA ASP A 5 12.73 8.10 -20.51
C ASP A 5 11.32 8.50 -21.00
N LYS A 6 10.30 8.15 -20.24
CA LYS A 6 8.89 8.46 -20.53
C LYS A 6 8.46 9.81 -19.95
N LEU A 7 9.28 10.42 -19.09
CA LEU A 7 8.97 11.67 -18.41
C LEU A 7 9.60 12.86 -19.14
N PRO A 8 8.97 14.05 -19.12
CA PRO A 8 9.54 15.25 -19.71
C PRO A 8 10.79 15.70 -18.94
N ASN A 9 11.80 16.18 -19.68
CA ASN A 9 13.00 16.77 -19.06
C ASN A 9 12.69 18.08 -18.32
N LEU A 10 11.64 18.79 -18.73
CA LEU A 10 11.18 20.04 -18.15
C LEU A 10 9.67 20.09 -18.21
N TYR A 11 9.02 20.33 -17.06
CA TYR A 11 7.58 20.51 -16.95
C TYR A 11 7.20 21.94 -17.33
N LYS A 12 6.30 22.09 -18.30
CA LYS A 12 5.88 23.40 -18.82
C LYS A 12 4.61 23.92 -18.16
N ASN A 13 3.78 23.02 -17.66
CA ASN A 13 2.50 23.35 -17.06
C ASN A 13 2.05 22.27 -16.07
N ILE A 14 0.93 22.53 -15.38
CA ILE A 14 0.39 21.63 -14.36
C ILE A 14 -0.17 20.34 -14.95
N ASP A 15 -0.68 20.37 -16.18
CA ASP A 15 -1.25 19.19 -16.83
C ASP A 15 -0.16 18.16 -17.16
N GLU A 16 0.98 18.60 -17.69
CA GLU A 16 2.14 17.72 -17.89
C GLU A 16 2.63 17.11 -16.57
N THR A 17 2.62 17.89 -15.50
CA THR A 17 2.99 17.42 -14.17
C THR A 17 2.00 16.36 -13.67
N LEU A 18 0.70 16.59 -13.86
CA LEU A 18 -0.34 15.64 -13.45
C LEU A 18 -0.26 14.35 -14.26
N GLU A 19 -0.12 14.42 -15.57
CA GLU A 19 0.02 13.22 -16.42
C GLU A 19 1.27 12.41 -16.07
N SER A 20 2.37 13.07 -15.73
CA SER A 20 3.57 12.39 -15.25
C SER A 20 3.34 11.70 -13.90
N ALA A 21 2.65 12.33 -12.97
CA ALA A 21 2.29 11.71 -11.69
C ALA A 21 1.37 10.47 -11.88
N LYS A 22 0.39 10.56 -12.79
CA LYS A 22 -0.45 9.42 -13.17
C LYS A 22 0.37 8.27 -13.74
N LEU A 23 1.28 8.57 -14.66
CA LEU A 23 2.16 7.57 -15.27
C LEU A 23 3.03 6.88 -14.22
N ILE A 24 3.69 7.66 -13.34
CA ILE A 24 4.54 7.14 -12.27
C ILE A 24 3.75 6.19 -11.36
N LEU A 25 2.56 6.57 -10.93
CA LEU A 25 1.74 5.75 -10.02
C LEU A 25 1.16 4.52 -10.72
N SER A 26 0.79 4.62 -12.00
CA SER A 26 0.33 3.48 -12.78
C SER A 26 1.42 2.44 -13.00
N GLU A 27 2.64 2.89 -13.32
CA GLU A 27 3.81 2.01 -13.46
C GLU A 27 4.24 1.39 -12.10
N ALA A 28 3.99 2.08 -11.00
CA ALA A 28 4.34 1.62 -9.66
C ALA A 28 3.56 0.37 -9.23
N VAL A 29 2.36 0.13 -9.75
CA VAL A 29 1.55 -1.03 -9.38
C VAL A 29 2.21 -2.35 -9.81
N PRO A 30 2.56 -2.56 -11.09
CA PRO A 30 3.22 -3.79 -11.54
C PRO A 30 4.73 -3.82 -11.29
N ASN A 31 5.39 -2.67 -11.21
CA ASN A 31 6.85 -2.58 -11.17
C ASN A 31 7.37 -2.46 -9.73
N THR A 32 7.87 -3.57 -9.19
CA THR A 32 8.42 -3.64 -7.83
C THR A 32 9.78 -2.93 -7.65
N GLN A 33 10.40 -2.45 -8.71
CA GLN A 33 11.69 -1.76 -8.66
C GLN A 33 11.55 -0.26 -8.41
N THR A 34 10.40 0.33 -8.70
CA THR A 34 10.17 1.74 -8.41
C THR A 34 9.87 1.97 -6.92
N LEU A 35 10.40 3.06 -6.36
CA LEU A 35 10.16 3.42 -4.97
C LEU A 35 8.71 3.82 -4.70
N PHE A 36 7.95 4.20 -5.73
CA PHE A 36 6.51 4.45 -5.62
C PHE A 36 5.67 3.18 -5.47
N HIS A 37 6.26 1.98 -5.71
CA HIS A 37 5.60 0.69 -5.41
C HIS A 37 5.39 0.48 -3.92
N THR A 38 6.28 1.05 -3.11
CA THR A 38 6.27 0.90 -1.65
C THR A 38 6.27 2.26 -0.94
N PRO A 39 5.22 3.08 -1.14
CA PRO A 39 5.13 4.39 -0.51
C PRO A 39 4.94 4.28 1.00
N VAL A 40 5.20 5.40 1.69
CA VAL A 40 4.86 5.55 3.11
C VAL A 40 3.40 5.93 3.24
N VAL A 41 2.66 5.17 4.03
CA VAL A 41 1.27 5.43 4.40
C VAL A 41 1.22 5.86 5.86
N SER A 42 0.67 7.03 6.11
CA SER A 42 0.50 7.63 7.44
C SER A 42 -0.97 7.70 7.83
N THR A 43 -1.29 7.26 9.04
CA THR A 43 -2.63 7.28 9.64
C THR A 43 -2.55 7.88 11.03
N ILE A 44 -3.70 8.17 11.65
CA ILE A 44 -3.78 8.75 12.98
C ILE A 44 -4.18 7.66 13.98
N HIS A 45 -3.47 7.61 15.10
CA HIS A 45 -3.78 6.78 16.25
C HIS A 45 -3.64 7.61 17.53
N GLU A 46 -4.72 7.80 18.30
CA GLU A 46 -4.71 8.55 19.56
C GLU A 46 -3.97 9.90 19.46
N ASN A 47 -4.27 10.70 18.46
CA ASN A 47 -3.62 11.99 18.16
C ASN A 47 -2.14 11.90 17.78
N LYS A 48 -1.63 10.71 17.50
CA LYS A 48 -0.26 10.51 16.98
C LYS A 48 -0.31 10.09 15.52
N ILE A 49 0.65 10.54 14.75
CA ILE A 49 0.84 10.08 13.38
C ILE A 49 1.65 8.77 13.44
N VAL A 50 1.10 7.72 12.81
CA VAL A 50 1.76 6.42 12.70
C VAL A 50 1.99 6.15 11.22
N SER A 51 3.26 5.99 10.83
CA SER A 51 3.67 5.81 9.44
C SER A 51 4.28 4.42 9.23
N ARG A 52 4.03 3.84 8.07
CA ARG A 52 4.62 2.56 7.64
C ARG A 52 4.72 2.50 6.12
N VAL A 53 5.63 1.69 5.63
CA VAL A 53 5.70 1.35 4.21
C VAL A 53 4.62 0.32 3.88
N MET A 54 3.90 0.52 2.77
CA MET A 54 2.89 -0.43 2.28
C MET A 54 3.02 -0.60 0.77
N VAL A 55 2.70 -1.80 0.27
CA VAL A 55 2.76 -2.11 -1.16
C VAL A 55 1.52 -1.58 -1.86
N LEU A 56 1.72 -0.72 -2.86
CA LEU A 56 0.64 -0.23 -3.72
C LEU A 56 0.14 -1.36 -4.63
N ARG A 57 -1.13 -1.70 -4.53
CA ARG A 57 -1.76 -2.80 -5.27
C ARG A 57 -2.65 -2.34 -6.41
N GLU A 58 -3.21 -1.14 -6.28
CA GLU A 58 -4.01 -0.52 -7.32
C GLU A 58 -3.88 0.99 -7.25
N PHE A 59 -3.88 1.60 -8.42
CA PHE A 59 -4.03 3.03 -8.62
C PHE A 59 -5.11 3.26 -9.68
N ASN A 60 -6.19 3.93 -9.31
CA ASN A 60 -7.25 4.34 -10.21
C ASN A 60 -7.45 5.85 -10.08
N PHE A 61 -6.97 6.60 -11.08
CA PHE A 61 -7.03 8.06 -11.05
C PHE A 61 -8.46 8.58 -11.17
N ASP A 62 -9.29 7.97 -12.02
CA ASP A 62 -10.65 8.44 -12.32
C ASP A 62 -11.54 8.33 -11.09
N ASN A 63 -11.43 7.24 -10.37
CA ASN A 63 -12.16 6.98 -9.13
C ASN A 63 -11.45 7.52 -7.89
N LYS A 64 -10.24 8.08 -8.03
CA LYS A 64 -9.40 8.59 -6.92
C LYS A 64 -9.06 7.51 -5.88
N ILE A 65 -8.78 6.29 -6.33
CA ILE A 65 -8.54 5.12 -5.46
C ILE A 65 -7.07 4.73 -5.48
N LEU A 66 -6.53 4.50 -4.28
CA LEU A 66 -5.31 3.75 -4.01
C LEU A 66 -5.69 2.54 -3.16
N ARG A 67 -5.25 1.35 -3.56
CA ARG A 67 -5.51 0.12 -2.79
C ARG A 67 -4.21 -0.44 -2.23
N PHE A 68 -4.26 -0.80 -0.96
CA PHE A 68 -3.20 -1.48 -0.23
C PHE A 68 -3.78 -2.72 0.45
N HIS A 69 -3.01 -3.78 0.53
CA HIS A 69 -3.44 -4.98 1.25
C HIS A 69 -2.71 -5.05 2.60
N THR A 70 -3.44 -5.45 3.63
CA THR A 70 -2.88 -5.65 4.96
C THR A 70 -3.59 -6.79 5.68
N ASP A 71 -2.98 -7.25 6.76
CA ASP A 71 -3.57 -8.25 7.66
C ASP A 71 -4.67 -7.59 8.51
N ASN A 72 -5.88 -8.14 8.51
CA ASN A 72 -7.00 -7.63 9.29
C ASN A 72 -6.78 -7.70 10.80
N ARG A 73 -5.82 -8.52 11.26
CA ARG A 73 -5.39 -8.63 12.66
C ARG A 73 -4.43 -7.53 13.08
N ALA A 74 -3.99 -6.69 12.16
CA ALA A 74 -3.02 -5.64 12.44
C ALA A 74 -3.69 -4.48 13.19
N ALA A 75 -3.04 -3.95 14.23
CA ALA A 75 -3.54 -2.85 15.06
C ALA A 75 -3.93 -1.58 14.26
N LYS A 76 -3.36 -1.39 13.07
CA LYS A 76 -3.71 -0.26 12.19
C LYS A 76 -5.17 -0.27 11.72
N ILE A 77 -5.83 -1.44 11.68
CA ILE A 77 -7.24 -1.56 11.27
C ILE A 77 -8.14 -0.80 12.24
N ASP A 78 -7.98 -1.04 13.55
CA ASP A 78 -8.74 -0.32 14.59
C ASP A 78 -8.48 1.19 14.54
N ASN A 79 -7.25 1.59 14.23
CA ASN A 79 -6.87 2.98 14.15
C ASN A 79 -7.57 3.68 12.96
N ILE A 80 -7.56 3.06 11.79
CA ILE A 80 -8.21 3.57 10.58
C ILE A 80 -9.72 3.66 10.77
N THR A 81 -10.33 2.68 11.42
CA THR A 81 -11.77 2.68 11.70
C THR A 81 -12.17 3.85 12.60
N LYS A 82 -11.32 4.24 13.55
CA LYS A 82 -11.55 5.39 14.44
C LYS A 82 -11.27 6.73 13.77
N ASN A 83 -10.27 6.81 12.90
CA ASN A 83 -9.93 8.00 12.15
C ASN A 83 -9.42 7.61 10.76
N SER A 84 -10.24 7.85 9.76
CA SER A 84 -9.96 7.46 8.36
C SER A 84 -8.96 8.38 7.64
N SER A 85 -8.60 9.52 8.20
CA SER A 85 -7.67 10.46 7.56
C SER A 85 -6.30 9.84 7.33
N SER A 86 -5.81 9.93 6.10
CA SER A 86 -4.56 9.30 5.70
C SER A 86 -3.77 10.15 4.73
N THR A 87 -2.46 9.97 4.77
CA THR A 87 -1.52 10.54 3.79
C THR A 87 -0.66 9.42 3.22
N VAL A 88 -0.51 9.42 1.91
CA VAL A 88 0.41 8.56 1.19
C VAL A 88 1.50 9.43 0.56
N ILE A 89 2.77 9.08 0.77
CA ILE A 89 3.89 9.82 0.21
C ILE A 89 4.94 8.86 -0.34
N GLY A 90 5.40 9.14 -1.54
CA GLY A 90 6.55 8.49 -2.17
C GLY A 90 7.55 9.54 -2.66
N TYR A 91 8.81 9.17 -2.66
CA TYR A 91 9.90 9.96 -3.22
C TYR A 91 10.87 9.05 -3.98
N ASP A 92 11.21 9.46 -5.17
CA ASP A 92 12.22 8.79 -6.00
C ASP A 92 13.40 9.73 -6.22
N PRO A 93 14.61 9.39 -5.69
CA PRO A 93 15.79 10.24 -5.79
C PRO A 93 16.37 10.31 -7.19
N ASP A 94 16.17 9.28 -8.03
CA ASP A 94 16.67 9.27 -9.41
C ASP A 94 15.82 10.16 -10.32
N LEU A 95 14.51 10.16 -10.08
CA LEU A 95 13.57 11.07 -10.75
C LEU A 95 13.54 12.46 -10.10
N LYS A 96 13.98 12.61 -8.85
CA LYS A 96 13.85 13.81 -8.01
C LYS A 96 12.40 14.29 -7.88
N ILE A 97 11.47 13.33 -7.82
CA ILE A 97 10.03 13.58 -7.75
C ILE A 97 9.51 13.06 -6.42
N GLN A 98 8.71 13.90 -5.74
CA GLN A 98 7.88 13.52 -4.61
C GLN A 98 6.41 13.61 -5.00
N ILE A 99 5.65 12.58 -4.71
CA ILE A 99 4.19 12.58 -4.83
C ILE A 99 3.60 12.40 -3.44
N LYS A 100 2.75 13.34 -3.03
CA LYS A 100 1.98 13.27 -1.78
C LYS A 100 0.49 13.30 -2.11
N MET A 101 -0.24 12.35 -1.55
CA MET A 101 -1.69 12.22 -1.68
C MET A 101 -2.32 12.21 -0.30
N GLN A 102 -3.45 12.89 -0.13
CA GLN A 102 -4.20 12.95 1.12
C GLN A 102 -5.65 12.57 0.86
N GLY A 103 -6.23 11.83 1.78
CA GLY A 103 -7.60 11.35 1.63
C GLY A 103 -8.08 10.59 2.84
N HIS A 104 -9.11 9.78 2.62
CA HIS A 104 -9.70 8.93 3.63
C HIS A 104 -9.49 7.47 3.26
N THR A 105 -9.16 6.65 4.25
CA THR A 105 -9.01 5.21 4.09
C THR A 105 -10.29 4.52 4.51
N GLU A 106 -10.80 3.67 3.64
CA GLU A 106 -11.87 2.72 3.93
C GLU A 106 -11.28 1.33 4.10
N VAL A 107 -11.78 0.58 5.08
CA VAL A 107 -11.33 -0.78 5.39
C VAL A 107 -12.37 -1.77 4.89
N HIS A 108 -11.96 -2.69 4.03
CA HIS A 108 -12.79 -3.76 3.48
C HIS A 108 -12.40 -5.09 4.13
N ILE A 109 -13.37 -5.75 4.83
CA ILE A 109 -13.19 -7.03 5.51
C ILE A 109 -14.41 -7.88 5.18
N ASP A 110 -14.19 -9.12 4.69
CA ASP A 110 -15.24 -10.11 4.42
C ASP A 110 -16.33 -9.67 3.41
N ASP A 111 -16.08 -8.59 2.68
CA ASP A 111 -16.92 -8.09 1.60
C ASP A 111 -16.41 -8.51 0.21
N GLU A 112 -17.11 -8.09 -0.84
CA GLU A 112 -16.75 -8.42 -2.22
C GLU A 112 -15.41 -7.82 -2.64
N VAL A 113 -15.05 -6.63 -2.14
CA VAL A 113 -13.77 -5.97 -2.44
C VAL A 113 -12.61 -6.77 -1.85
N ALA A 114 -12.73 -7.19 -0.59
CA ALA A 114 -11.74 -8.03 0.08
C ALA A 114 -11.61 -9.40 -0.60
N LYS A 115 -12.72 -10.04 -0.99
CA LYS A 115 -12.71 -11.33 -1.71
C LYS A 115 -12.05 -11.22 -3.07
N MET A 116 -12.34 -10.19 -3.85
CA MET A 116 -11.69 -9.94 -5.14
C MET A 116 -10.18 -9.75 -4.95
N ALA A 117 -9.77 -8.87 -4.03
CA ALA A 117 -8.37 -8.61 -3.73
C ALA A 117 -7.62 -9.88 -3.31
N TRP A 118 -8.25 -10.75 -2.51
CA TRP A 118 -7.70 -12.04 -2.13
C TRP A 118 -7.53 -12.98 -3.33
N ASN A 119 -8.54 -13.09 -4.19
CA ASN A 119 -8.51 -13.98 -5.35
C ASN A 119 -7.44 -13.57 -6.36
N GLU A 120 -7.26 -12.27 -6.59
CA GLU A 120 -6.23 -11.70 -7.47
C GLU A 120 -4.81 -11.82 -6.89
N SER A 121 -4.67 -12.02 -5.59
CA SER A 121 -3.37 -12.08 -4.92
C SER A 121 -2.61 -13.35 -5.29
N THR A 122 -1.30 -13.20 -5.53
CA THR A 122 -0.43 -14.34 -5.82
C THR A 122 -0.22 -15.23 -4.59
N PRO A 123 0.13 -16.53 -4.75
CA PRO A 123 0.46 -17.40 -3.63
C PRO A 123 1.58 -16.83 -2.74
N ARG A 124 2.57 -16.16 -3.34
CA ARG A 124 3.66 -15.50 -2.60
C ARG A 124 3.12 -14.36 -1.72
N SER A 125 2.22 -13.54 -2.25
CA SER A 125 1.59 -12.45 -1.48
C SER A 125 0.74 -12.99 -0.33
N LYS A 126 -0.04 -14.05 -0.58
CA LYS A 126 -0.86 -14.73 0.44
C LYS A 126 -0.02 -15.31 1.59
N LYS A 127 1.18 -15.82 1.27
CA LYS A 127 2.11 -16.36 2.26
C LYS A 127 2.52 -15.35 3.33
N CYS A 128 2.55 -14.07 3.03
CA CYS A 128 2.89 -13.02 4.00
C CYS A 128 1.89 -12.97 5.18
N TYR A 129 0.67 -13.47 5.01
CA TYR A 129 -0.38 -13.49 6.03
C TYR A 129 -0.41 -14.78 6.86
N SER A 130 0.47 -15.75 6.60
CA SER A 130 0.54 -17.02 7.33
C SER A 130 1.30 -16.93 8.67
N VAL A 131 1.77 -15.75 9.04
CA VAL A 131 2.48 -15.52 10.31
C VAL A 131 1.51 -15.69 11.49
N LYS A 132 1.90 -16.50 12.47
CA LYS A 132 1.09 -16.72 13.67
C LYS A 132 0.96 -15.43 14.48
N GLY A 133 -0.27 -15.01 14.74
CA GLY A 133 -0.57 -13.79 15.51
C GLY A 133 -0.72 -12.51 14.70
N GLY A 134 -0.52 -12.55 13.37
CA GLY A 134 -0.66 -11.40 12.48
C GLY A 134 0.55 -10.47 12.45
N SER A 135 0.48 -9.47 11.57
CA SER A 135 1.51 -8.43 11.48
C SER A 135 1.38 -7.43 12.65
N THR A 136 2.50 -6.84 13.07
CA THR A 136 2.60 -5.85 14.17
C THR A 136 2.33 -6.38 15.59
N LYS A 137 2.25 -7.69 15.80
CA LYS A 137 2.21 -8.26 17.14
C LYS A 137 3.58 -8.14 17.80
N GLU A 138 3.61 -7.64 19.04
CA GLU A 138 4.84 -7.66 19.84
C GLU A 138 5.27 -9.12 20.11
N ILE A 139 6.54 -9.40 19.90
CA ILE A 139 7.17 -10.68 20.16
C ILE A 139 8.34 -10.47 21.12
N GLY A 140 8.46 -11.38 22.10
CA GLY A 140 9.55 -11.33 23.07
C GLY A 140 10.91 -11.80 22.51
N ASP A 141 10.88 -12.61 21.44
CA ASP A 141 12.07 -13.13 20.76
C ASP A 141 11.87 -13.00 19.24
N PRO A 142 12.75 -12.28 18.52
CA PRO A 142 12.68 -12.13 17.07
C PRO A 142 12.81 -13.45 16.31
N GLN A 143 13.33 -14.52 16.90
CA GLN A 143 13.38 -15.86 16.29
C GLN A 143 12.04 -16.61 16.37
N ALA A 144 11.08 -16.14 17.16
CA ALA A 144 9.76 -16.74 17.31
C ALA A 144 8.82 -16.56 16.11
N VAL A 145 9.25 -15.88 15.06
CA VAL A 145 8.48 -15.74 13.82
C VAL A 145 8.57 -17.03 13.02
N SER A 146 7.75 -18.01 13.35
CA SER A 146 7.63 -19.24 12.55
C SER A 146 6.55 -19.08 11.48
N TYR A 147 6.94 -19.28 10.24
CA TYR A 147 6.00 -19.48 9.14
C TYR A 147 5.39 -20.88 9.29
N THR A 148 4.18 -20.95 9.81
CA THR A 148 3.43 -22.21 9.81
C THR A 148 3.04 -22.59 8.39
N HIS A 149 3.00 -23.90 8.10
CA HIS A 149 2.65 -24.44 6.78
C HIS A 149 1.36 -23.81 6.23
N LEU A 150 1.35 -23.59 4.91
CA LEU A 150 0.27 -23.03 4.12
C LEU A 150 -0.98 -23.90 4.13
N THR A 151 -1.74 -23.85 5.19
CA THR A 151 -3.19 -23.91 5.07
C THR A 151 -3.62 -22.48 4.84
N LEU A 152 -4.19 -22.21 3.65
CA LEU A 152 -4.77 -20.90 3.35
C LEU A 152 -5.69 -20.53 4.50
N PRO A 153 -5.48 -19.39 5.18
CA PRO A 153 -6.47 -18.94 6.15
C PRO A 153 -7.77 -18.73 5.38
N THR A 154 -8.85 -19.24 5.91
CA THR A 154 -10.19 -19.12 5.35
C THR A 154 -10.76 -17.70 5.53
N THR A 155 -10.03 -16.81 6.17
CA THR A 155 -10.40 -15.41 6.37
C THR A 155 -9.77 -14.54 5.29
N PRO A 156 -10.56 -13.78 4.51
CA PRO A 156 -10.05 -12.79 3.59
C PRO A 156 -9.32 -11.67 4.36
N TYR A 157 -8.27 -11.15 3.74
CA TYR A 157 -7.46 -10.05 4.27
C TYR A 157 -7.66 -8.81 3.41
N VAL A 158 -7.65 -7.67 4.03
CA VAL A 158 -7.80 -6.35 3.37
C VAL A 158 -6.45 -5.73 3.10
#